data_fef3bcd925786899d6f5bf8ba7fdf082
#
_entry.id   fef3bcd925786899d6f5bf8ba7fdf082
#
_cell.length_a   1.000
_cell.length_b   1.000
_cell.length_c   1.000
_cell.angle_alpha   90.00
_cell.angle_beta   90.00
_cell.angle_gamma   90.00
#
_symmetry.space_group_name_H-M   'P 1'
#
loop_
_entity.id
_entity.type
_entity.pdbx_description
1 polymer ?
#
loop_
_entity_poly.entity_id
_entity_poly.type
_entity_poly.pdbx_seq_one_letter_code
_entity_poly.pdbx_strand_id
1 'polypeptide(L)'
;ITGCDTELLAWGLDEFGLDFIDEIDSMHGFAYYKHKEEQIVLSRDHAGIKPLYYAEIDQGLVFGSELKGMLDKVPGARKLDKLASSFQSRTGCNPLRNTLFSGIKQLLPGETLVYSLKDKKFIDSKRIYIVPNGNKKFNAEEFRQQVNNTVKRCAIGQRKIGVFLSGGLDSSVVAYELGKLQKINTFTNRMYPEVQSDEDYNSDANAAKVLADKEGYTHHEILITPKEYMTAWDQSIYYMEQVNFNPSMAMYCYTNKFMADQGIVVTMAGDMGDELLGGYPKYQKMFYGTLPKTWREVLTLWLQRLKRPKNFTKDIIADELLLDELENCYSDKLWNPDDPVGSYMALDCVTQCPAEFFSRNDTYGMAYSMEG
;
A
#
# COMPACT_ATOMS: atom_id res chain seq x y z
N ILE A 1 -10.59 29.53 9.95
CA ILE A 1 -10.30 28.28 9.26
C ILE A 1 -9.24 28.58 8.22
N THR A 2 -8.08 27.96 8.37
CA THR A 2 -7.03 28.01 7.36
C THR A 2 -7.39 27.07 6.20
N GLY A 3 -6.63 27.03 5.13
CA GLY A 3 -6.83 26.04 4.06
C GLY A 3 -6.11 24.70 4.34
N CYS A 4 -5.93 24.33 5.62
CA CYS A 4 -5.20 23.14 6.05
C CYS A 4 -6.18 21.98 6.34
N ASP A 5 -5.96 20.85 5.71
CA ASP A 5 -6.73 19.62 5.89
C ASP A 5 -6.65 19.07 7.34
N THR A 6 -5.47 19.20 7.98
CA THR A 6 -5.27 18.80 9.39
C THR A 6 -6.15 19.59 10.35
N GLU A 7 -6.38 20.90 10.09
CA GLU A 7 -7.30 21.71 10.89
C GLU A 7 -8.74 21.25 10.69
N LEU A 8 -9.15 20.95 9.45
CA LEU A 8 -10.47 20.42 9.15
C LEU A 8 -10.70 19.08 9.85
N LEU A 9 -9.69 18.18 9.82
CA LEU A 9 -9.73 16.90 10.50
C LEU A 9 -9.90 17.08 12.03
N ALA A 10 -9.09 17.92 12.65
CA ALA A 10 -9.18 18.18 14.10
C ALA A 10 -10.55 18.75 14.49
N TRP A 11 -11.05 19.72 13.74
CA TRP A 11 -12.38 20.29 13.96
C TRP A 11 -13.50 19.26 13.78
N GLY A 12 -13.45 18.45 12.74
CA GLY A 12 -14.45 17.41 12.49
C GLY A 12 -14.48 16.35 13.58
N LEU A 13 -13.31 15.96 14.10
CA LEU A 13 -13.20 15.02 15.21
C LEU A 13 -13.72 15.62 16.54
N ASP A 14 -13.53 16.91 16.77
CA ASP A 14 -14.07 17.61 17.94
C ASP A 14 -15.60 17.74 17.89
N GLU A 15 -16.16 18.06 16.72
CA GLU A 15 -17.59 18.34 16.55
C GLU A 15 -18.43 17.06 16.37
N PHE A 16 -17.96 16.09 15.58
CA PHE A 16 -18.71 14.89 15.20
C PHE A 16 -18.17 13.60 15.82
N GLY A 17 -17.05 13.68 16.55
CA GLY A 17 -16.42 12.51 17.16
C GLY A 17 -15.79 11.57 16.12
N LEU A 18 -15.64 10.29 16.50
CA LEU A 18 -14.97 9.29 15.65
C LEU A 18 -15.78 8.89 14.40
N ASP A 19 -17.08 9.16 14.38
CA ASP A 19 -17.90 8.87 13.20
C ASP A 19 -17.53 9.76 12.01
N PHE A 20 -16.89 10.92 12.25
CA PHE A 20 -16.35 11.75 11.20
C PHE A 20 -15.31 11.02 10.32
N ILE A 21 -14.60 10.04 10.89
CA ILE A 21 -13.61 9.24 10.15
C ILE A 21 -14.26 8.45 9.00
N ASP A 22 -15.53 8.07 9.13
CA ASP A 22 -16.26 7.32 8.10
C ASP A 22 -16.64 8.20 6.91
N GLU A 23 -16.71 9.51 7.12
CA GLU A 23 -17.15 10.50 6.12
C GLU A 23 -15.97 11.09 5.31
N ILE A 24 -14.73 10.89 5.76
CA ILE A 24 -13.56 11.46 5.10
C ILE A 24 -13.01 10.55 4.00
N ASP A 25 -12.86 11.09 2.79
CA ASP A 25 -12.15 10.46 1.67
C ASP A 25 -10.72 10.99 1.64
N SER A 26 -9.82 10.32 2.37
CA SER A 26 -8.44 10.76 2.54
C SER A 26 -7.44 9.61 2.66
N MET A 27 -6.19 9.89 2.31
CA MET A 27 -5.04 9.03 2.62
C MET A 27 -4.46 9.54 3.95
N HIS A 28 -4.61 8.78 5.03
CA HIS A 28 -4.19 9.26 6.34
C HIS A 28 -3.56 8.20 7.24
N GLY A 29 -2.60 8.66 8.04
CA GLY A 29 -2.12 7.98 9.23
C GLY A 29 -1.94 9.06 10.31
N PHE A 30 -2.84 9.16 11.26
CA PHE A 30 -2.80 10.23 12.25
C PHE A 30 -2.93 9.75 13.70
N ALA A 31 -2.44 10.58 14.61
CA ALA A 31 -2.70 10.50 16.04
C ALA A 31 -3.41 11.78 16.49
N TYR A 32 -4.56 11.62 17.15
CA TYR A 32 -5.36 12.74 17.67
C TYR A 32 -5.50 12.66 19.19
N TYR A 33 -5.12 13.73 19.90
CA TYR A 33 -5.22 13.80 21.35
C TYR A 33 -6.51 14.45 21.79
N LYS A 34 -7.39 13.67 22.40
CA LYS A 34 -8.63 14.14 23.05
C LYS A 34 -8.30 14.61 24.46
N HIS A 35 -8.04 15.91 24.60
CA HIS A 35 -7.53 16.49 25.85
C HIS A 35 -8.48 16.25 27.04
N LYS A 36 -9.79 16.43 26.85
CA LYS A 36 -10.79 16.30 27.93
C LYS A 36 -10.91 14.88 28.46
N GLU A 37 -10.85 13.92 27.58
CA GLU A 37 -10.98 12.50 27.88
C GLU A 37 -9.65 11.83 28.23
N GLU A 38 -8.52 12.53 28.08
CA GLU A 38 -7.16 11.98 28.23
C GLU A 38 -6.96 10.72 27.38
N GLN A 39 -7.34 10.82 26.09
CA GLN A 39 -7.27 9.71 25.14
C GLN A 39 -6.43 10.06 23.92
N ILE A 40 -5.74 9.07 23.36
CA ILE A 40 -5.09 9.14 22.05
C ILE A 40 -5.89 8.28 21.08
N VAL A 41 -6.31 8.87 19.97
CA VAL A 41 -6.90 8.17 18.83
C VAL A 41 -5.83 7.97 17.78
N LEU A 42 -5.58 6.73 17.37
CA LEU A 42 -4.75 6.38 16.24
C LEU A 42 -5.65 5.91 15.10
N SER A 43 -5.51 6.45 13.90
CA SER A 43 -6.31 6.04 12.75
C SER A 43 -5.47 5.93 11.49
N ARG A 44 -5.75 4.89 10.69
CA ARG A 44 -5.15 4.64 9.38
C ARG A 44 -6.23 4.53 8.33
N ASP A 45 -6.00 5.12 7.16
CA ASP A 45 -6.94 5.11 6.05
C ASP A 45 -7.36 3.69 5.62
N HIS A 46 -8.51 3.58 5.02
CA HIS A 46 -9.16 2.31 4.69
C HIS A 46 -8.38 1.46 3.65
N ALA A 47 -7.60 2.08 2.79
CA ALA A 47 -6.72 1.39 1.86
C ALA A 47 -5.34 1.05 2.49
N GLY A 48 -4.99 1.67 3.63
CA GLY A 48 -3.71 1.50 4.31
C GLY A 48 -2.54 2.10 3.54
N ILE A 49 -2.78 3.22 2.83
CA ILE A 49 -1.75 3.91 2.05
C ILE A 49 -0.71 4.49 2.98
N LYS A 50 -1.15 5.26 4.00
CA LYS A 50 -0.21 5.87 4.95
C LYS A 50 0.13 4.90 6.08
N PRO A 51 1.43 4.73 6.43
CA PRO A 51 1.84 3.84 7.52
C PRO A 51 1.57 4.47 8.89
N LEU A 52 1.14 3.64 9.86
CA LEU A 52 1.08 4.04 11.26
C LEU A 52 1.39 2.84 12.15
N TYR A 53 2.42 2.99 12.98
CA TYR A 53 2.92 1.97 13.91
C TYR A 53 2.71 2.39 15.34
N TYR A 54 2.59 1.41 16.25
CA TYR A 54 2.43 1.67 17.67
C TYR A 54 3.03 0.55 18.53
N ALA A 55 3.33 0.90 19.78
CA ALA A 55 3.75 -0.05 20.81
C ALA A 55 3.25 0.43 22.18
N GLU A 56 2.70 -0.50 22.96
CA GLU A 56 2.41 -0.29 24.38
C GLU A 56 3.68 -0.61 25.18
N ILE A 57 4.09 0.31 26.02
CA ILE A 57 5.23 0.18 26.93
C ILE A 57 4.79 0.53 28.35
N ASP A 58 5.60 0.23 29.37
CA ASP A 58 5.25 0.51 30.77
C ASP A 58 4.93 2.00 31.03
N GLN A 59 5.62 2.90 30.29
CA GLN A 59 5.43 4.33 30.40
C GLN A 59 4.15 4.84 29.68
N GLY A 60 3.57 4.05 28.76
CA GLY A 60 2.40 4.45 27.98
C GLY A 60 2.44 3.95 26.54
N LEU A 61 2.12 4.81 25.58
CA LEU A 61 2.03 4.50 24.15
C LEU A 61 3.15 5.20 23.36
N VAL A 62 3.81 4.44 22.50
CA VAL A 62 4.72 4.98 21.47
C VAL A 62 4.07 4.77 20.12
N PHE A 63 4.09 5.77 19.24
CA PHE A 63 3.58 5.65 17.88
C PHE A 63 4.40 6.47 16.89
N GLY A 64 4.30 6.15 15.60
CA GLY A 64 5.02 6.84 14.53
C GLY A 64 4.75 6.24 13.17
N SER A 65 5.15 6.95 12.13
CA SER A 65 5.01 6.51 10.73
C SER A 65 6.21 5.70 10.23
N GLU A 66 7.31 5.66 11.01
CA GLU A 66 8.53 4.90 10.69
C GLU A 66 8.99 4.07 11.89
N LEU A 67 9.33 2.81 11.64
CA LEU A 67 9.76 1.86 12.68
C LEU A 67 11.10 2.26 13.31
N LYS A 68 12.05 2.76 12.49
CA LYS A 68 13.38 3.18 12.98
C LYS A 68 13.32 4.27 14.05
N GLY A 69 12.32 5.16 13.99
CA GLY A 69 12.09 6.18 15.02
C GLY A 69 11.62 5.62 16.36
N MET A 70 11.10 4.39 16.37
CA MET A 70 10.55 3.73 17.57
C MET A 70 11.52 2.77 18.24
N LEU A 71 12.57 2.29 17.53
CA LEU A 71 13.43 1.19 17.97
C LEU A 71 14.10 1.42 19.32
N ASP A 72 14.48 2.66 19.65
CA ASP A 72 15.13 3.01 20.91
C ASP A 72 14.13 3.32 22.04
N LYS A 73 12.85 3.41 21.72
CA LYS A 73 11.78 3.68 22.69
C LYS A 73 11.06 2.41 23.13
N VAL A 74 11.07 1.37 22.32
CA VAL A 74 10.38 0.11 22.59
C VAL A 74 11.37 -0.96 23.07
N PRO A 75 11.26 -1.41 24.32
CA PRO A 75 12.18 -2.41 24.88
C PRO A 75 12.16 -3.72 24.06
N GLY A 76 13.34 -4.16 23.63
CA GLY A 76 13.49 -5.40 22.87
C GLY A 76 13.09 -5.33 21.40
N ALA A 77 12.72 -4.16 20.86
CA ALA A 77 12.29 -4.00 19.48
C ALA A 77 13.32 -4.47 18.44
N ARG A 78 14.62 -4.39 18.74
CA ARG A 78 15.69 -4.86 17.82
C ARG A 78 15.76 -6.39 17.67
N LYS A 79 14.86 -7.13 18.30
CA LYS A 79 14.70 -8.58 18.10
C LYS A 79 13.72 -8.83 16.94
N LEU A 80 14.03 -9.84 16.12
CA LEU A 80 13.17 -10.24 15.04
C LEU A 80 11.89 -10.91 15.60
N ASP A 81 10.73 -10.46 15.15
CA ASP A 81 9.46 -11.13 15.40
C ASP A 81 9.35 -12.38 14.51
N LYS A 82 9.23 -13.55 15.13
CA LYS A 82 9.21 -14.84 14.42
C LYS A 82 7.98 -15.03 13.56
N LEU A 83 6.82 -14.54 14.01
CA LEU A 83 5.57 -14.67 13.28
C LEU A 83 5.60 -13.81 12.01
N ALA A 84 5.89 -12.52 12.17
CA ALA A 84 5.98 -11.59 11.05
C ALA A 84 7.07 -12.01 10.04
N SER A 85 8.25 -12.47 10.52
CA SER A 85 9.32 -12.93 9.63
C SER A 85 8.97 -14.20 8.88
N SER A 86 8.26 -15.15 9.52
CA SER A 86 7.78 -16.37 8.87
C SER A 86 6.74 -16.03 7.79
N PHE A 87 5.83 -15.09 8.10
CA PHE A 87 4.83 -14.63 7.14
C PHE A 87 5.47 -13.91 5.95
N GLN A 88 6.35 -12.96 6.19
CA GLN A 88 7.14 -12.27 5.16
C GLN A 88 7.90 -13.26 4.26
N SER A 89 8.56 -14.25 4.86
CA SER A 89 9.28 -15.30 4.13
C SER A 89 8.34 -16.18 3.31
N ARG A 90 7.12 -16.43 3.78
CA ARG A 90 6.13 -17.29 3.13
C ARG A 90 5.42 -16.60 1.97
N THR A 91 5.10 -15.31 2.09
CA THR A 91 4.21 -14.60 1.18
C THR A 91 4.87 -13.44 0.42
N GLY A 92 6.08 -13.02 0.81
CA GLY A 92 6.80 -11.89 0.20
C GLY A 92 6.45 -10.53 0.80
N CYS A 93 5.37 -10.42 1.56
CA CYS A 93 4.96 -9.22 2.29
C CYS A 93 4.41 -9.60 3.66
N ASN A 94 4.28 -8.62 4.55
CA ASN A 94 3.74 -8.85 5.89
C ASN A 94 2.46 -8.03 6.12
N PRO A 95 1.27 -8.61 5.93
CA PRO A 95 0.00 -7.93 6.17
C PRO A 95 -0.48 -8.05 7.62
N LEU A 96 0.26 -8.73 8.49
CA LEU A 96 -0.14 -8.93 9.88
C LEU A 96 0.00 -7.64 10.71
N ARG A 97 -0.64 -7.62 11.86
CA ARG A 97 -0.47 -6.56 12.85
C ARG A 97 0.97 -6.48 13.39
N ASN A 98 1.62 -7.61 13.58
CA ASN A 98 3.02 -7.66 14.00
C ASN A 98 3.94 -7.14 12.90
N THR A 99 4.92 -6.32 13.26
CA THR A 99 6.02 -5.94 12.36
C THR A 99 7.20 -6.89 12.52
N LEU A 100 8.23 -6.77 11.68
CA LEU A 100 9.47 -7.53 11.86
C LEU A 100 10.21 -7.22 13.17
N PHE A 101 9.88 -6.09 13.81
CA PHE A 101 10.49 -5.63 15.05
C PHE A 101 9.60 -6.00 16.24
N SER A 102 10.12 -6.85 17.14
CA SER A 102 9.34 -7.37 18.29
C SER A 102 8.72 -6.24 19.13
N GLY A 103 7.45 -6.40 19.48
CA GLY A 103 6.72 -5.44 20.31
C GLY A 103 6.20 -4.21 19.59
N ILE A 104 6.59 -3.96 18.34
CA ILE A 104 6.01 -2.90 17.51
C ILE A 104 4.95 -3.50 16.60
N LYS A 105 3.77 -2.90 16.61
CA LYS A 105 2.61 -3.29 15.81
C LYS A 105 2.29 -2.22 14.76
N GLN A 106 1.65 -2.59 13.67
CA GLN A 106 1.06 -1.65 12.71
C GLN A 106 -0.45 -1.60 12.87
N LEU A 107 -1.04 -0.42 12.63
CA LEU A 107 -2.47 -0.37 12.40
C LEU A 107 -2.78 -1.06 11.07
N LEU A 108 -3.82 -1.86 11.07
CA LEU A 108 -4.31 -2.49 9.85
C LEU A 108 -5.09 -1.46 8.99
N PRO A 109 -5.24 -1.68 7.67
CA PRO A 109 -6.04 -0.80 6.83
C PRO A 109 -7.44 -0.55 7.38
N GLY A 110 -7.87 0.70 7.41
CA GLY A 110 -9.17 1.13 7.92
C GLY A 110 -9.32 1.08 9.45
N GLU A 111 -8.26 0.85 10.20
CA GLU A 111 -8.33 0.68 11.64
C GLU A 111 -8.18 2.01 12.40
N THR A 112 -9.03 2.16 13.40
CA THR A 112 -8.96 3.22 14.41
C THR A 112 -8.91 2.59 15.79
N LEU A 113 -7.94 3.00 16.61
CA LEU A 113 -7.76 2.54 17.99
C LEU A 113 -7.84 3.72 18.95
N VAL A 114 -8.46 3.55 20.09
CA VAL A 114 -8.55 4.55 21.16
C VAL A 114 -7.78 4.07 22.38
N TYR A 115 -6.76 4.80 22.77
CA TYR A 115 -5.92 4.51 23.94
C TYR A 115 -6.23 5.47 25.09
N SER A 116 -6.54 4.92 26.27
CA SER A 116 -6.72 5.68 27.52
C SER A 116 -5.36 5.94 28.17
N LEU A 117 -4.98 7.20 28.33
CA LEU A 117 -3.77 7.59 29.06
C LEU A 117 -3.88 7.28 30.55
N LYS A 118 -5.09 7.36 31.11
CA LYS A 118 -5.38 7.05 32.51
C LYS A 118 -5.20 5.56 32.79
N ASP A 119 -5.80 4.71 31.95
CA ASP A 119 -5.81 3.26 32.15
C ASP A 119 -4.60 2.56 31.51
N LYS A 120 -3.83 3.31 30.72
CA LYS A 120 -2.66 2.85 29.95
C LYS A 120 -2.95 1.62 29.09
N LYS A 121 -4.10 1.61 28.39
CA LYS A 121 -4.51 0.53 27.51
C LYS A 121 -5.44 1.00 26.39
N PHE A 122 -5.57 0.21 25.35
CA PHE A 122 -6.61 0.42 24.34
C PHE A 122 -7.98 0.08 24.95
N ILE A 123 -8.94 0.98 24.75
CA ILE A 123 -10.30 0.88 25.33
C ILE A 123 -11.37 0.75 24.26
N ASP A 124 -11.06 1.08 23.00
CA ASP A 124 -11.97 0.97 21.88
C ASP A 124 -11.21 0.73 20.58
N SER A 125 -11.89 0.08 19.63
CA SER A 125 -11.37 -0.16 18.29
C SER A 125 -12.50 -0.20 17.26
N LYS A 126 -12.28 0.40 16.10
CA LYS A 126 -13.18 0.37 14.95
C LYS A 126 -12.37 0.02 13.71
N ARG A 127 -12.96 -0.70 12.77
CA ARG A 127 -12.33 -0.94 11.47
C ARG A 127 -13.35 -0.83 10.34
N ILE A 128 -13.01 -0.03 9.34
CA ILE A 128 -13.77 0.15 8.11
C ILE A 128 -13.22 -0.82 7.08
N TYR A 129 -14.09 -1.63 6.47
CA TYR A 129 -13.74 -2.51 5.36
C TYR A 129 -14.39 -2.02 4.08
N ILE A 130 -13.64 -1.96 3.00
CA ILE A 130 -14.21 -1.89 1.66
C ILE A 130 -14.69 -3.29 1.30
N VAL A 131 -16.00 -3.51 1.38
CA VAL A 131 -16.60 -4.81 1.04
C VAL A 131 -17.10 -4.75 -0.40
N PRO A 132 -16.72 -5.72 -1.26
CA PRO A 132 -17.27 -5.79 -2.60
C PRO A 132 -18.79 -5.95 -2.58
N ASN A 133 -19.47 -5.08 -3.31
CA ASN A 133 -20.92 -5.17 -3.49
C ASN A 133 -21.24 -5.80 -4.86
N GLY A 134 -21.30 -7.13 -4.92
CA GLY A 134 -21.51 -7.91 -6.15
C GLY A 134 -22.87 -7.72 -6.83
N ASN A 135 -23.77 -6.91 -6.27
CA ASN A 135 -25.14 -6.74 -6.79
C ASN A 135 -25.27 -5.65 -7.88
N LYS A 136 -24.23 -4.86 -8.11
CA LYS A 136 -24.27 -3.78 -9.10
C LYS A 136 -23.82 -4.28 -10.48
N LYS A 137 -24.66 -4.13 -11.49
CA LYS A 137 -24.26 -4.43 -12.87
C LYS A 137 -23.21 -3.40 -13.33
N PHE A 138 -22.17 -3.89 -14.02
CA PHE A 138 -21.15 -3.03 -14.59
C PHE A 138 -21.74 -2.08 -15.64
N ASN A 139 -21.42 -0.79 -15.51
CA ASN A 139 -21.76 0.27 -16.45
C ASN A 139 -20.49 0.99 -16.88
N ALA A 140 -20.09 0.85 -18.13
CA ALA A 140 -18.84 1.40 -18.65
C ALA A 140 -18.75 2.93 -18.58
N GLU A 141 -19.88 3.64 -18.78
CA GLU A 141 -19.90 5.10 -18.72
C GLU A 141 -19.79 5.61 -17.28
N GLU A 142 -20.50 4.97 -16.36
CA GLU A 142 -20.38 5.27 -14.94
C GLU A 142 -18.94 5.00 -14.44
N PHE A 143 -18.33 3.88 -14.85
CA PHE A 143 -16.95 3.54 -14.53
C PHE A 143 -15.97 4.60 -15.05
N ARG A 144 -16.12 5.01 -16.34
CA ARG A 144 -15.30 6.07 -16.93
C ARG A 144 -15.42 7.39 -16.16
N GLN A 145 -16.64 7.74 -15.76
CA GLN A 145 -16.90 8.94 -14.96
C GLN A 145 -16.23 8.87 -13.60
N GLN A 146 -16.28 7.71 -12.91
CA GLN A 146 -15.63 7.51 -11.61
C GLN A 146 -14.11 7.65 -11.73
N VAL A 147 -13.48 7.01 -12.71
CA VAL A 147 -12.03 7.14 -12.95
C VAL A 147 -11.65 8.61 -13.21
N ASN A 148 -12.37 9.30 -14.09
CA ASN A 148 -12.12 10.71 -14.38
C ASN A 148 -12.26 11.59 -13.14
N ASN A 149 -13.31 11.40 -12.34
CA ASN A 149 -13.54 12.17 -11.11
C ASN A 149 -12.44 11.89 -10.06
N THR A 150 -12.00 10.64 -9.94
CA THR A 150 -10.93 10.26 -9.02
C THR A 150 -9.61 10.92 -9.40
N VAL A 151 -9.20 10.83 -10.68
CA VAL A 151 -7.98 11.49 -11.15
C VAL A 151 -8.06 13.01 -10.96
N LYS A 152 -9.21 13.63 -11.21
CA LYS A 152 -9.41 15.07 -10.93
C LYS A 152 -9.23 15.41 -9.46
N ARG A 153 -9.79 14.62 -8.54
CA ARG A 153 -9.64 14.84 -7.09
C ARG A 153 -8.20 14.71 -6.63
N CYS A 154 -7.48 13.68 -7.13
CA CYS A 154 -6.06 13.50 -6.81
C CYS A 154 -5.15 14.56 -7.46
N ALA A 155 -5.61 15.24 -8.51
CA ALA A 155 -4.86 16.28 -9.21
C ALA A 155 -5.09 17.70 -8.65
N ILE A 156 -5.84 17.84 -7.55
CA ILE A 156 -6.11 19.15 -6.94
C ILE A 156 -4.82 19.73 -6.36
N GLY A 157 -4.44 20.94 -6.80
CA GLY A 157 -3.28 21.65 -6.28
C GLY A 157 -2.46 22.29 -7.39
N GLN A 158 -1.40 23.01 -6.98
CA GLN A 158 -0.47 23.69 -7.91
C GLN A 158 0.90 23.00 -7.96
N ARG A 159 1.03 21.82 -7.38
CA ARG A 159 2.30 21.10 -7.31
C ARG A 159 2.55 20.31 -8.60
N LYS A 160 3.81 20.14 -8.93
CA LYS A 160 4.24 19.37 -10.09
C LYS A 160 4.00 17.89 -9.86
N ILE A 161 3.16 17.27 -10.70
CA ILE A 161 2.81 15.85 -10.62
C ILE A 161 3.66 15.04 -11.60
N GLY A 162 4.21 13.92 -11.14
CA GLY A 162 4.86 12.89 -11.95
C GLY A 162 4.02 11.63 -12.01
N VAL A 163 3.99 10.97 -13.15
CA VAL A 163 3.23 9.73 -13.34
C VAL A 163 4.18 8.57 -13.60
N PHE A 164 4.07 7.50 -12.81
CA PHE A 164 4.71 6.22 -13.14
C PHE A 164 3.99 5.61 -14.34
N LEU A 165 4.62 5.61 -15.50
CA LEU A 165 4.05 5.08 -16.74
C LEU A 165 4.76 3.78 -17.13
N SER A 166 4.12 2.65 -16.84
CA SER A 166 4.68 1.32 -17.15
C SER A 166 4.38 0.83 -18.57
N GLY A 167 3.50 1.54 -19.32
CA GLY A 167 2.98 1.04 -20.59
C GLY A 167 1.82 0.04 -20.43
N GLY A 168 1.51 -0.42 -19.22
CA GLY A 168 0.32 -1.18 -18.90
C GLY A 168 -0.95 -0.33 -18.91
N LEU A 169 -2.13 -0.99 -18.96
CA LEU A 169 -3.42 -0.32 -19.11
C LEU A 169 -3.69 0.68 -17.97
N ASP A 170 -3.48 0.29 -16.73
CA ASP A 170 -3.86 1.08 -15.56
C ASP A 170 -3.08 2.39 -15.47
N SER A 171 -1.76 2.32 -15.57
CA SER A 171 -0.90 3.52 -15.59
C SER A 171 -1.18 4.42 -16.80
N SER A 172 -1.53 3.81 -17.95
CA SER A 172 -1.89 4.54 -19.17
C SER A 172 -3.21 5.29 -19.01
N VAL A 173 -4.21 4.71 -18.34
CA VAL A 173 -5.48 5.37 -18.05
C VAL A 173 -5.28 6.56 -17.11
N VAL A 174 -4.47 6.40 -16.05
CA VAL A 174 -4.14 7.49 -15.12
C VAL A 174 -3.43 8.63 -15.86
N ALA A 175 -2.40 8.31 -16.66
CA ALA A 175 -1.67 9.31 -17.45
C ALA A 175 -2.57 10.02 -18.45
N TYR A 176 -3.45 9.29 -19.13
CA TYR A 176 -4.37 9.85 -20.14
C TYR A 176 -5.40 10.78 -19.51
N GLU A 177 -6.03 10.40 -18.40
CA GLU A 177 -7.00 11.24 -17.71
C GLU A 177 -6.34 12.50 -17.09
N LEU A 178 -5.16 12.36 -16.50
CA LEU A 178 -4.40 13.49 -15.96
C LEU A 178 -3.92 14.43 -17.08
N GLY A 179 -3.47 13.88 -18.22
CA GLY A 179 -3.00 14.65 -19.39
C GLY A 179 -4.08 15.55 -20.00
N LYS A 180 -5.38 15.23 -19.82
CA LYS A 180 -6.48 16.12 -20.21
C LYS A 180 -6.62 17.36 -19.32
N LEU A 181 -6.10 17.30 -18.10
CA LEU A 181 -6.24 18.37 -17.11
C LEU A 181 -5.03 19.32 -17.11
N GLN A 182 -3.83 18.79 -17.37
CA GLN A 182 -2.59 19.55 -17.31
C GLN A 182 -1.46 18.91 -18.13
N LYS A 183 -0.38 19.64 -18.36
CA LYS A 183 0.86 19.06 -18.87
C LYS A 183 1.48 18.15 -17.81
N ILE A 184 1.84 16.93 -18.19
CA ILE A 184 2.35 15.93 -17.27
C ILE A 184 3.78 15.52 -17.61
N ASN A 185 4.49 15.08 -16.53
CA ASN A 185 5.76 14.38 -16.66
C ASN A 185 5.50 12.90 -16.39
N THR A 186 5.96 12.04 -17.27
CA THR A 186 5.84 10.60 -17.13
C THR A 186 7.22 9.96 -16.99
N PHE A 187 7.32 8.91 -16.22
CA PHE A 187 8.58 8.27 -15.85
C PHE A 187 8.47 6.76 -16.02
N THR A 188 9.48 6.17 -16.66
CA THR A 188 9.56 4.74 -16.92
C THR A 188 10.98 4.24 -16.69
N ASN A 189 11.12 3.09 -16.07
CA ASN A 189 12.41 2.43 -15.94
C ASN A 189 12.74 1.65 -17.21
N ARG A 190 13.98 1.76 -17.66
CA ARG A 190 14.53 0.99 -18.76
C ARG A 190 15.73 0.19 -18.28
N MET A 191 15.79 -1.07 -18.65
CA MET A 191 16.93 -1.93 -18.36
C MET A 191 18.10 -1.62 -19.29
N TYR A 192 19.33 -1.80 -18.79
CA TYR A 192 20.54 -1.54 -19.52
C TYR A 192 20.70 -2.53 -20.67
N PRO A 193 21.00 -2.08 -21.91
CA PRO A 193 21.01 -2.94 -23.12
C PRO A 193 22.05 -4.08 -23.08
N GLU A 194 23.15 -3.91 -22.33
CA GLU A 194 24.25 -4.88 -22.26
C GLU A 194 23.88 -6.18 -21.54
N VAL A 195 22.75 -6.22 -20.82
CA VAL A 195 22.37 -7.35 -19.99
C VAL A 195 21.48 -8.34 -20.74
N GLN A 196 20.66 -7.88 -21.71
CA GLN A 196 19.77 -8.75 -22.50
C GLN A 196 19.20 -8.08 -23.77
N SER A 197 18.51 -8.84 -24.64
CA SER A 197 17.86 -8.29 -25.83
C SER A 197 16.82 -7.23 -25.44
N ASP A 198 16.82 -6.10 -26.14
CA ASP A 198 15.96 -4.95 -25.85
C ASP A 198 14.45 -5.28 -25.88
N GLU A 199 14.07 -6.25 -26.70
CA GLU A 199 12.66 -6.64 -26.92
C GLU A 199 11.99 -7.33 -25.71
N ASP A 200 12.73 -8.12 -24.93
CA ASP A 200 12.12 -8.93 -23.85
C ASP A 200 11.95 -8.17 -22.52
N TYR A 201 12.84 -7.19 -22.25
CA TYR A 201 12.86 -6.49 -20.94
C TYR A 201 12.37 -5.06 -20.99
N ASN A 202 12.38 -4.44 -22.14
CA ASN A 202 12.00 -3.05 -22.33
C ASN A 202 10.66 -2.91 -23.08
N SER A 203 9.90 -3.99 -23.27
CA SER A 203 8.57 -3.94 -23.91
C SER A 203 7.65 -2.91 -23.27
N ASP A 204 7.62 -2.89 -21.95
CA ASP A 204 6.81 -1.94 -21.18
C ASP A 204 7.28 -0.49 -21.36
N ALA A 205 8.60 -0.26 -21.30
CA ALA A 205 9.19 1.05 -21.54
C ALA A 205 8.92 1.54 -22.98
N ASN A 206 8.99 0.62 -23.96
CA ASN A 206 8.67 0.94 -25.35
C ASN A 206 7.20 1.33 -25.52
N ALA A 207 6.27 0.60 -24.89
CA ALA A 207 4.84 0.92 -24.90
C ALA A 207 4.54 2.27 -24.22
N ALA A 208 5.18 2.53 -23.08
CA ALA A 208 5.06 3.81 -22.37
C ALA A 208 5.53 4.98 -23.24
N LYS A 209 6.65 4.82 -23.93
CA LYS A 209 7.18 5.83 -24.84
C LYS A 209 6.23 6.12 -26.00
N VAL A 210 5.66 5.09 -26.61
CA VAL A 210 4.69 5.25 -27.71
C VAL A 210 3.49 6.08 -27.26
N LEU A 211 2.95 5.81 -26.09
CA LEU A 211 1.85 6.60 -25.52
C LEU A 211 2.27 8.03 -25.24
N ALA A 212 3.42 8.22 -24.60
CA ALA A 212 3.91 9.54 -24.24
C ALA A 212 4.17 10.43 -25.48
N ASP A 213 4.78 9.87 -26.53
CA ASP A 213 5.02 10.57 -27.79
C ASP A 213 3.71 10.94 -28.49
N LYS A 214 2.71 10.03 -28.49
CA LYS A 214 1.39 10.28 -29.09
C LYS A 214 0.62 11.40 -28.39
N GLU A 215 0.63 11.41 -27.07
CA GLU A 215 -0.12 12.36 -26.25
C GLU A 215 0.68 13.65 -25.92
N GLY A 216 1.98 13.72 -26.33
CA GLY A 216 2.83 14.89 -26.15
C GLY A 216 3.28 15.10 -24.70
N TYR A 217 3.47 14.03 -23.92
CA TYR A 217 3.95 14.12 -22.54
C TYR A 217 5.46 14.40 -22.49
N THR A 218 5.90 15.05 -21.39
CA THR A 218 7.34 15.12 -21.08
C THR A 218 7.74 13.78 -20.47
N HIS A 219 8.29 12.89 -21.30
CA HIS A 219 8.62 11.52 -20.91
C HIS A 219 10.09 11.37 -20.54
N HIS A 220 10.32 10.68 -19.41
CA HIS A 220 11.65 10.39 -18.89
C HIS A 220 11.86 8.87 -18.84
N GLU A 221 12.78 8.36 -19.66
CA GLU A 221 13.25 6.98 -19.58
C GLU A 221 14.45 6.93 -18.63
N ILE A 222 14.32 6.18 -17.53
CA ILE A 222 15.33 6.11 -16.48
C ILE A 222 16.14 4.83 -16.66
N LEU A 223 17.39 5.02 -17.08
CA LEU A 223 18.34 3.94 -17.25
C LEU A 223 19.15 3.76 -15.96
N ILE A 224 19.04 2.60 -15.33
CA ILE A 224 19.70 2.30 -14.06
C ILE A 224 20.88 1.37 -14.31
N THR A 225 22.09 1.84 -13.97
CA THR A 225 23.30 1.00 -14.03
C THR A 225 23.33 -0.05 -12.92
N PRO A 226 24.05 -1.16 -13.07
CA PRO A 226 24.19 -2.16 -11.98
C PRO A 226 24.68 -1.57 -10.65
N LYS A 227 25.58 -0.57 -10.70
CA LYS A 227 26.08 0.10 -9.48
C LYS A 227 24.99 0.92 -8.80
N GLU A 228 24.22 1.68 -9.56
CA GLU A 228 23.10 2.48 -9.04
C GLU A 228 22.01 1.57 -8.48
N TYR A 229 21.72 0.46 -9.17
CA TYR A 229 20.77 -0.55 -8.70
C TYR A 229 21.16 -1.11 -7.33
N MET A 230 22.43 -1.51 -7.14
CA MET A 230 22.90 -2.04 -5.85
C MET A 230 22.84 -0.97 -4.73
N THR A 231 23.17 0.28 -5.04
CA THR A 231 23.02 1.38 -4.08
C THR A 231 21.55 1.61 -3.73
N ALA A 232 20.67 1.61 -4.72
CA ALA A 232 19.24 1.76 -4.51
C ALA A 232 18.61 0.57 -3.77
N TRP A 233 19.18 -0.64 -3.94
CA TRP A 233 18.78 -1.82 -3.19
C TRP A 233 18.98 -1.64 -1.69
N ASP A 234 20.15 -1.22 -1.26
CA ASP A 234 20.45 -0.94 0.15
C ASP A 234 19.55 0.17 0.71
N GLN A 235 19.36 1.24 -0.05
CA GLN A 235 18.46 2.34 0.32
C GLN A 235 17.00 1.87 0.42
N SER A 236 16.55 1.02 -0.50
CA SER A 236 15.18 0.50 -0.50
C SER A 236 14.86 -0.30 0.77
N ILE A 237 15.81 -1.12 1.24
CA ILE A 237 15.66 -1.87 2.49
C ILE A 237 15.63 -0.92 3.70
N TYR A 238 16.50 0.08 3.72
CA TYR A 238 16.58 1.07 4.80
C TYR A 238 15.29 1.88 4.93
N TYR A 239 14.70 2.32 3.81
CA TYR A 239 13.46 3.10 3.84
C TYR A 239 12.24 2.23 4.15
N MET A 240 12.12 1.06 3.52
CA MET A 240 10.98 0.15 3.76
C MET A 240 10.99 -0.49 5.15
N GLU A 241 12.14 -0.53 5.84
CA GLU A 241 12.29 -1.12 7.18
C GLU A 241 11.82 -2.58 7.27
N GLN A 242 11.82 -3.27 6.13
CA GLN A 242 11.44 -4.68 6.00
C GLN A 242 12.26 -5.37 4.91
N VAL A 243 12.33 -6.69 4.98
CA VAL A 243 13.00 -7.50 3.96
C VAL A 243 12.21 -7.43 2.68
N ASN A 244 12.89 -7.05 1.62
CA ASN A 244 12.29 -6.91 0.30
C ASN A 244 12.62 -8.12 -0.58
N PHE A 245 11.58 -8.78 -1.10
CA PHE A 245 11.73 -9.92 -2.00
C PHE A 245 11.46 -9.58 -3.47
N ASN A 246 11.04 -8.34 -3.73
CA ASN A 246 10.73 -7.89 -5.08
C ASN A 246 11.89 -7.07 -5.65
N PRO A 247 12.59 -7.56 -6.70
CA PRO A 247 13.71 -6.83 -7.30
C PRO A 247 13.34 -5.43 -7.82
N SER A 248 12.08 -5.19 -8.16
CA SER A 248 11.64 -3.88 -8.65
C SER A 248 11.71 -2.76 -7.60
N MET A 249 11.80 -3.08 -6.30
CA MET A 249 11.84 -2.09 -5.23
C MET A 249 13.04 -1.14 -5.33
N ALA A 250 14.21 -1.66 -5.68
CA ALA A 250 15.39 -0.82 -5.91
C ALA A 250 15.16 0.18 -7.06
N MET A 251 14.50 -0.29 -8.13
CA MET A 251 14.15 0.57 -9.27
C MET A 251 13.13 1.64 -8.85
N TYR A 252 12.10 1.29 -8.08
CA TYR A 252 11.14 2.25 -7.54
C TYR A 252 11.81 3.30 -6.65
N CYS A 253 12.70 2.89 -5.75
CA CYS A 253 13.46 3.77 -4.88
C CYS A 253 14.30 4.77 -5.71
N TYR A 254 15.03 4.28 -6.72
CA TYR A 254 15.82 5.11 -7.61
C TYR A 254 14.96 6.07 -8.45
N THR A 255 13.83 5.59 -8.95
CA THR A 255 12.90 6.42 -9.74
C THR A 255 12.32 7.56 -8.91
N ASN A 256 11.92 7.30 -7.65
CA ASN A 256 11.45 8.36 -6.76
C ASN A 256 12.53 9.42 -6.53
N LYS A 257 13.79 9.00 -6.29
CA LYS A 257 14.90 9.92 -6.20
C LYS A 257 15.05 10.78 -7.47
N PHE A 258 15.02 10.15 -8.63
CA PHE A 258 15.12 10.84 -9.92
C PHE A 258 13.98 11.84 -10.14
N MET A 259 12.74 11.46 -9.81
CA MET A 259 11.56 12.33 -9.86
C MET A 259 11.72 13.57 -8.97
N ALA A 260 12.17 13.37 -7.72
CA ALA A 260 12.44 14.46 -6.79
C ALA A 260 13.50 15.44 -7.33
N ASP A 261 14.58 14.91 -7.92
CA ASP A 261 15.63 15.72 -8.57
C ASP A 261 15.07 16.52 -9.77
N GLN A 262 13.95 16.09 -10.40
CA GLN A 262 13.21 16.85 -11.43
C GLN A 262 12.17 17.83 -10.85
N GLY A 263 12.11 17.96 -9.52
CA GLY A 263 11.19 18.85 -8.82
C GLY A 263 9.74 18.35 -8.81
N ILE A 264 9.52 17.05 -8.97
CA ILE A 264 8.22 16.41 -8.72
C ILE A 264 7.97 16.43 -7.21
N VAL A 265 6.73 16.70 -6.81
CA VAL A 265 6.29 16.77 -5.41
C VAL A 265 5.15 15.79 -5.14
N VAL A 266 4.37 15.45 -6.17
CA VAL A 266 3.28 14.48 -6.09
C VAL A 266 3.48 13.42 -7.16
N THR A 267 3.27 12.16 -6.83
CA THR A 267 3.34 11.05 -7.78
C THR A 267 1.98 10.39 -7.95
N MET A 268 1.70 9.88 -9.15
CA MET A 268 0.53 9.06 -9.43
C MET A 268 0.95 7.76 -10.11
N ALA A 269 0.29 6.68 -9.76
CA ALA A 269 0.52 5.35 -10.31
C ALA A 269 -0.79 4.63 -10.63
N GLY A 270 -0.73 3.56 -11.41
CA GLY A 270 -1.87 2.68 -11.71
C GLY A 270 -1.98 1.51 -10.73
N ASP A 271 -1.41 1.61 -9.54
CA ASP A 271 -1.44 0.53 -8.55
C ASP A 271 -2.87 0.19 -8.13
N MET A 272 -3.13 -1.09 -7.82
CA MET A 272 -4.42 -1.65 -7.43
C MET A 272 -5.45 -1.82 -8.59
N GLY A 273 -5.13 -1.41 -9.81
CA GLY A 273 -6.03 -1.61 -10.95
C GLY A 273 -6.36 -3.08 -11.19
N ASP A 274 -5.34 -3.92 -11.24
CA ASP A 274 -5.49 -5.37 -11.42
C ASP A 274 -6.25 -6.05 -10.27
N GLU A 275 -6.03 -5.62 -9.03
CA GLU A 275 -6.71 -6.17 -7.85
C GLU A 275 -8.19 -5.79 -7.80
N LEU A 276 -8.54 -4.59 -8.25
CA LEU A 276 -9.93 -4.12 -8.30
C LEU A 276 -10.71 -4.67 -9.49
N LEU A 277 -10.02 -4.90 -10.63
CA LEU A 277 -10.67 -5.23 -11.91
C LEU A 277 -10.41 -6.68 -12.36
N GLY A 278 -9.69 -7.47 -11.57
CA GLY A 278 -9.43 -8.88 -11.86
C GLY A 278 -8.41 -9.10 -12.99
N GLY A 279 -7.46 -8.20 -13.21
CA GLY A 279 -6.51 -8.24 -14.31
C GLY A 279 -5.50 -9.40 -14.24
N TYR A 280 -5.16 -9.89 -13.04
CA TYR A 280 -4.17 -10.95 -12.91
C TYR A 280 -4.68 -12.33 -13.31
N PRO A 281 -3.83 -13.15 -13.96
CA PRO A 281 -4.17 -14.53 -14.30
C PRO A 281 -4.61 -15.40 -13.12
N LYS A 282 -4.21 -15.06 -11.88
CA LYS A 282 -4.61 -15.78 -10.67
C LYS A 282 -6.13 -15.72 -10.44
N TYR A 283 -6.77 -14.58 -10.71
CA TYR A 283 -8.21 -14.39 -10.58
C TYR A 283 -8.98 -15.17 -11.66
N GLN A 284 -8.49 -15.12 -12.90
CA GLN A 284 -9.07 -15.88 -14.01
C GLN A 284 -8.99 -17.40 -13.75
N LYS A 285 -7.83 -17.88 -13.27
CA LYS A 285 -7.65 -19.31 -12.91
C LYS A 285 -8.61 -19.73 -11.78
N MET A 286 -8.86 -18.86 -10.82
CA MET A 286 -9.83 -19.11 -9.75
C MET A 286 -11.24 -19.14 -10.32
N PHE A 287 -11.62 -18.18 -11.17
CA PHE A 287 -12.93 -18.08 -11.78
C PHE A 287 -13.31 -19.30 -12.63
N TYR A 288 -12.34 -19.82 -13.41
CA TYR A 288 -12.57 -21.02 -14.27
C TYR A 288 -12.22 -22.35 -13.56
N GLY A 289 -11.74 -22.31 -12.33
CA GLY A 289 -11.30 -23.46 -11.56
C GLY A 289 -12.29 -23.88 -10.47
N THR A 290 -11.73 -24.46 -9.40
CA THR A 290 -12.51 -24.78 -8.20
C THR A 290 -12.55 -23.57 -7.29
N LEU A 291 -13.75 -23.05 -7.05
CA LEU A 291 -13.95 -21.89 -6.17
C LEU A 291 -13.85 -22.30 -4.70
N PRO A 292 -13.26 -21.47 -3.84
CA PRO A 292 -13.29 -21.65 -2.40
C PRO A 292 -14.72 -21.57 -1.88
N LYS A 293 -15.04 -22.37 -0.87
CA LYS A 293 -16.38 -22.48 -0.27
C LYS A 293 -16.49 -21.80 1.09
N THR A 294 -15.36 -21.45 1.67
CA THR A 294 -15.27 -20.82 2.99
C THR A 294 -14.23 -19.72 2.99
N TRP A 295 -14.35 -18.79 3.96
CA TRP A 295 -13.34 -17.74 4.14
C TRP A 295 -11.95 -18.33 4.41
N ARG A 296 -11.85 -19.37 5.22
CA ARG A 296 -10.58 -20.04 5.53
C ARG A 296 -9.92 -20.65 4.28
N GLU A 297 -10.70 -21.14 3.32
CA GLU A 297 -10.16 -21.59 2.02
C GLU A 297 -9.60 -20.43 1.19
N VAL A 298 -10.24 -19.24 1.22
CA VAL A 298 -9.72 -18.02 0.58
C VAL A 298 -8.37 -17.64 1.19
N LEU A 299 -8.29 -17.59 2.53
CA LEU A 299 -7.05 -17.29 3.26
C LEU A 299 -5.95 -18.32 2.96
N THR A 300 -6.32 -19.60 2.84
CA THR A 300 -5.39 -20.69 2.49
C THR A 300 -4.81 -20.48 1.10
N LEU A 301 -5.65 -20.19 0.10
CA LEU A 301 -5.21 -19.91 -1.26
C LEU A 301 -4.30 -18.67 -1.29
N TRP A 302 -4.64 -17.66 -0.52
CA TRP A 302 -3.84 -16.44 -0.43
C TRP A 302 -2.47 -16.70 0.21
N LEU A 303 -2.40 -17.47 1.29
CA LEU A 303 -1.13 -17.84 1.94
C LEU A 303 -0.24 -18.68 1.00
N GLN A 304 -0.84 -19.50 0.14
CA GLN A 304 -0.14 -20.40 -0.80
C GLN A 304 0.17 -19.77 -2.15
N ARG A 305 -0.16 -18.50 -2.36
CA ARG A 305 -0.01 -17.81 -3.67
C ARG A 305 1.41 -17.83 -4.25
N LEU A 306 2.42 -17.88 -3.40
CA LEU A 306 3.80 -17.98 -3.82
C LEU A 306 4.30 -19.43 -3.65
N LYS A 307 4.71 -20.05 -4.76
CA LYS A 307 5.40 -21.34 -4.73
C LYS A 307 6.84 -21.13 -4.27
N ARG A 308 7.15 -21.42 -3.01
CA ARG A 308 8.53 -21.36 -2.49
C ARG A 308 9.15 -22.74 -2.40
N PRO A 309 10.48 -22.88 -2.61
CA PRO A 309 11.18 -24.14 -2.40
C PRO A 309 11.01 -24.61 -0.95
N LYS A 310 10.71 -25.90 -0.77
CA LYS A 310 10.50 -26.52 0.56
C LYS A 310 11.68 -26.35 1.54
N ASN A 311 12.85 -25.98 1.04
CA ASN A 311 14.10 -25.91 1.80
C ASN A 311 14.49 -24.48 2.24
N PHE A 312 13.63 -23.49 2.04
CA PHE A 312 14.01 -22.09 2.22
C PHE A 312 14.18 -21.67 3.67
N THR A 313 13.59 -22.38 4.65
CA THR A 313 13.77 -22.08 6.08
C THR A 313 13.52 -23.32 6.96
N LYS A 314 14.45 -23.60 7.87
CA LYS A 314 14.28 -24.64 8.90
C LYS A 314 13.44 -24.23 10.11
N ASP A 315 13.14 -22.91 10.25
CA ASP A 315 12.52 -22.32 11.45
C ASP A 315 11.20 -21.58 11.14
N ILE A 316 10.47 -21.98 10.08
CA ILE A 316 9.17 -21.38 9.75
C ILE A 316 8.10 -21.91 10.69
N ILE A 317 7.25 -21.00 11.17
CA ILE A 317 5.98 -21.30 11.84
C ILE A 317 5.08 -22.10 10.88
N ALA A 318 4.38 -23.10 11.41
CA ALA A 318 3.47 -23.93 10.64
C ALA A 318 2.39 -23.08 9.92
N ASP A 319 2.04 -23.47 8.71
CA ASP A 319 1.03 -22.76 7.88
C ASP A 319 -0.30 -22.58 8.64
N GLU A 320 -0.68 -23.52 9.51
CA GLU A 320 -1.89 -23.45 10.33
C GLU A 320 -1.89 -22.24 11.28
N LEU A 321 -0.78 -22.01 11.99
CA LEU A 321 -0.64 -20.84 12.86
C LEU A 321 -0.60 -19.53 12.09
N LEU A 322 -0.02 -19.53 10.87
CA LEU A 322 -0.04 -18.37 9.99
C LEU A 322 -1.44 -18.06 9.48
N LEU A 323 -2.25 -19.10 9.20
CA LEU A 323 -3.65 -18.97 8.81
C LEU A 323 -4.50 -18.41 9.94
N ASP A 324 -4.32 -18.93 11.17
CA ASP A 324 -5.06 -18.47 12.34
C ASP A 324 -4.78 -16.97 12.60
N GLU A 325 -3.52 -16.55 12.45
CA GLU A 325 -3.17 -15.14 12.64
C GLU A 325 -3.69 -14.25 11.52
N LEU A 326 -3.70 -14.74 10.27
CA LEU A 326 -4.31 -14.02 9.15
C LEU A 326 -5.83 -13.87 9.37
N GLU A 327 -6.49 -14.91 9.84
CA GLU A 327 -7.93 -14.91 10.18
C GLU A 327 -8.24 -13.93 11.33
N ASN A 328 -7.37 -13.84 12.34
CA ASN A 328 -7.47 -12.84 13.41
C ASN A 328 -7.32 -11.40 12.91
N CYS A 329 -6.47 -11.19 11.90
CA CYS A 329 -6.25 -9.87 11.31
C CYS A 329 -7.36 -9.46 10.33
N TYR A 330 -7.99 -10.41 9.64
CA TYR A 330 -8.94 -10.14 8.56
C TYR A 330 -10.25 -10.87 8.76
N SER A 331 -11.29 -10.09 8.99
CA SER A 331 -12.65 -10.57 9.27
C SER A 331 -13.27 -11.26 8.05
N ASP A 332 -14.17 -12.21 8.34
CA ASP A 332 -15.09 -12.84 7.39
C ASP A 332 -16.08 -11.84 6.73
N LYS A 333 -16.12 -10.57 7.18
CA LYS A 333 -16.86 -9.49 6.50
C LYS A 333 -16.43 -9.27 5.05
N LEU A 334 -15.19 -9.68 4.70
CA LEU A 334 -14.70 -9.68 3.31
C LEU A 334 -15.24 -10.88 2.51
N TRP A 335 -15.84 -11.86 3.18
CA TRP A 335 -16.36 -13.06 2.54
C TRP A 335 -17.75 -12.87 1.95
N ASN A 336 -17.88 -13.16 0.65
CA ASN A 336 -19.16 -13.28 -0.03
C ASN A 336 -19.23 -14.66 -0.71
N PRO A 337 -20.07 -15.58 -0.23
CA PRO A 337 -20.21 -16.93 -0.79
C PRO A 337 -20.72 -16.95 -2.24
N ASP A 338 -21.41 -15.88 -2.67
CA ASP A 338 -21.90 -15.74 -4.04
C ASP A 338 -20.80 -15.16 -4.97
N ASP A 339 -19.73 -14.57 -4.41
CA ASP A 339 -18.58 -14.05 -5.16
C ASP A 339 -17.25 -14.35 -4.46
N PRO A 340 -16.80 -15.62 -4.48
CA PRO A 340 -15.53 -16.02 -3.87
C PRO A 340 -14.29 -15.36 -4.52
N VAL A 341 -14.35 -15.05 -5.82
CA VAL A 341 -13.26 -14.36 -6.53
C VAL A 341 -13.16 -12.91 -6.06
N GLY A 342 -14.27 -12.21 -5.97
CA GLY A 342 -14.34 -10.86 -5.42
C GLY A 342 -13.86 -10.82 -3.95
N SER A 343 -14.16 -11.84 -3.16
CA SER A 343 -13.66 -11.96 -1.79
C SER A 343 -12.12 -12.10 -1.74
N TYR A 344 -11.54 -12.89 -2.65
CA TYR A 344 -10.08 -12.99 -2.76
C TYR A 344 -9.45 -11.66 -3.23
N MET A 345 -10.06 -10.97 -4.20
CA MET A 345 -9.63 -9.65 -4.67
C MET A 345 -9.69 -8.62 -3.54
N ALA A 346 -10.77 -8.61 -2.75
CA ALA A 346 -10.90 -7.74 -1.59
C ALA A 346 -9.81 -8.02 -0.53
N LEU A 347 -9.44 -9.29 -0.33
CA LEU A 347 -8.34 -9.65 0.55
C LEU A 347 -7.00 -9.10 0.03
N ASP A 348 -6.71 -9.20 -1.28
CA ASP A 348 -5.52 -8.61 -1.87
C ASP A 348 -5.46 -7.08 -1.65
N CYS A 349 -6.60 -6.39 -1.80
CA CYS A 349 -6.71 -4.95 -1.59
C CYS A 349 -6.33 -4.51 -0.16
N VAL A 350 -6.61 -5.33 0.86
CA VAL A 350 -6.32 -4.99 2.26
C VAL A 350 -5.07 -5.68 2.82
N THR A 351 -4.41 -6.52 2.03
CA THR A 351 -3.20 -7.27 2.44
C THR A 351 -2.00 -6.93 1.58
N GLN A 352 -1.96 -7.42 0.34
CA GLN A 352 -0.82 -7.23 -0.56
C GLN A 352 -0.66 -5.77 -0.98
N CYS A 353 -1.76 -5.10 -1.34
CA CYS A 353 -1.69 -3.70 -1.78
C CYS A 353 -1.05 -2.79 -0.72
N PRO A 354 -1.55 -2.72 0.53
CA PRO A 354 -0.94 -1.87 1.55
C PRO A 354 0.45 -2.35 1.99
N ALA A 355 0.69 -3.67 2.04
CA ALA A 355 1.96 -4.21 2.53
C ALA A 355 3.10 -4.18 1.50
N GLU A 356 2.80 -4.02 0.22
CA GLU A 356 3.78 -4.02 -0.87
C GLU A 356 3.67 -2.78 -1.75
N PHE A 357 2.53 -2.55 -2.38
CA PHE A 357 2.41 -1.53 -3.44
C PHE A 357 2.34 -0.11 -2.88
N PHE A 358 1.40 0.14 -1.97
CA PHE A 358 1.24 1.47 -1.39
C PHE A 358 2.42 1.83 -0.49
N SER A 359 2.89 0.87 0.34
CA SER A 359 4.06 1.10 1.19
C SER A 359 5.27 1.54 0.37
N ARG A 360 5.57 0.91 -0.77
CA ARG A 360 6.72 1.32 -1.59
C ARG A 360 6.54 2.72 -2.19
N ASN A 361 5.33 3.05 -2.69
CA ASN A 361 5.06 4.36 -3.29
C ASN A 361 5.14 5.47 -2.25
N ASP A 362 4.45 5.30 -1.11
CA ASP A 362 4.47 6.26 -0.01
C ASP A 362 5.87 6.38 0.61
N THR A 363 6.47 5.26 1.02
CA THR A 363 7.74 5.27 1.75
C THR A 363 8.89 5.84 0.91
N TYR A 364 9.02 5.45 -0.35
CA TYR A 364 10.07 5.99 -1.21
C TYR A 364 9.77 7.43 -1.65
N GLY A 365 8.50 7.76 -1.88
CA GLY A 365 8.08 9.14 -2.13
C GLY A 365 8.45 10.04 -0.96
N MET A 366 8.02 9.69 0.24
CA MET A 366 8.27 10.45 1.47
C MET A 366 9.77 10.56 1.81
N ALA A 367 10.58 9.54 1.51
CA ALA A 367 12.04 9.59 1.69
C ALA A 367 12.70 10.72 0.87
N TYR A 368 12.05 11.15 -0.22
CA TYR A 368 12.49 12.24 -1.08
C TYR A 368 11.53 13.43 -1.08
N SER A 369 10.70 13.57 -0.03
CA SER A 369 9.74 14.68 0.15
C SER A 369 8.70 14.79 -0.98
N MET A 370 8.29 13.66 -1.51
CA MET A 370 7.17 13.55 -2.46
C MET A 370 6.02 12.78 -1.83
N GLU A 371 4.80 13.10 -2.22
CA GLU A 371 3.57 12.38 -1.85
C GLU A 371 3.11 11.48 -3.00
N GLY A 372 2.80 10.21 -2.69
CA GLY A 372 2.34 9.21 -3.64
C GLY A 372 0.94 8.72 -3.35
#